data_7756c16e21241a82b55fdd1f02c0ca35
#
_entry.id   7756c16e21241a82b55fdd1f02c0ca35
#
_cell.length_a   1.000
_cell.length_b   1.000
_cell.length_c   1.000
_cell.angle_alpha   90.00
_cell.angle_beta   90.00
_cell.angle_gamma   90.00
#
_symmetry.space_group_name_H-M   'P 1'
#
loop_
_entity.id
_entity.type
_entity.pdbx_description
1 polymer ?
#
loop_
_entity_poly.entity_id
_entity_poly.type
_entity_poly.pdbx_seq_one_letter_code
_entity_poly.pdbx_strand_id
1 'polypeptide(L)'
;IHRTPLLTNRTLNTIASTPQTPEALVGTPFEGQTPAKPTIRFYFKCENLQRIGAFKVRGAFHALLRLIDEKGEEEVRKRGVVTHSSGAQYTSMVK
;
A
#
# COMPACT_ATOMS: atom_id res chain seq x y z
N ILE A 1 1.93 16.02 2.87
CA ILE A 1 2.24 14.61 2.53
C ILE A 1 3.74 14.42 2.50
N HIS A 2 4.24 13.40 3.20
CA HIS A 2 5.66 13.06 3.20
C HIS A 2 6.05 12.31 1.92
N ARG A 3 7.25 12.59 1.46
CA ARG A 3 7.90 11.76 0.45
C ARG A 3 8.54 10.55 1.15
N THR A 4 7.85 9.43 1.13
CA THR A 4 8.31 8.23 1.80
C THR A 4 9.39 7.50 1.01
N PRO A 5 10.34 6.83 1.68
CA PRO A 5 11.43 6.14 1.02
C PRO A 5 10.98 4.90 0.26
N LEU A 6 11.80 4.50 -0.69
CA LEU A 6 11.73 3.23 -1.38
C LEU A 6 12.91 2.38 -0.91
N LEU A 7 12.62 1.29 -0.22
CA LEU A 7 13.63 0.42 0.38
C LEU A 7 13.68 -0.94 -0.33
N THR A 8 14.85 -1.55 -0.29
CA THR A 8 15.08 -2.92 -0.74
C THR A 8 15.55 -3.78 0.43
N ASN A 9 15.43 -5.10 0.31
CA ASN A 9 15.89 -6.03 1.33
C ASN A 9 16.52 -7.26 0.69
N ARG A 10 17.82 -7.43 0.91
CA ARG A 10 18.59 -8.54 0.33
C ARG A 10 18.07 -9.89 0.79
N THR A 11 17.81 -10.05 2.08
CA THR A 11 17.32 -11.32 2.65
C THR A 11 16.01 -11.75 2.04
N LEU A 12 15.03 -10.83 1.94
CA LEU A 12 13.75 -11.14 1.32
C LEU A 12 13.88 -11.44 -0.17
N ASN A 13 14.73 -10.72 -0.88
CA ASN A 13 15.01 -11.00 -2.29
C ASN A 13 15.60 -12.40 -2.47
N THR A 14 16.52 -12.80 -1.61
CA THR A 14 17.13 -14.15 -1.65
C THR A 14 16.10 -15.24 -1.36
N ILE A 15 15.29 -15.08 -0.33
CA ILE A 15 14.22 -16.02 0.02
C ILE A 15 13.23 -16.17 -1.13
N ALA A 16 12.76 -15.04 -1.67
CA ALA A 16 11.78 -15.04 -2.76
C ALA A 16 12.33 -15.58 -4.08
N SER A 17 13.65 -15.52 -4.28
CA SER A 17 14.34 -16.01 -5.48
C SER A 17 14.90 -17.43 -5.31
N THR A 18 14.64 -18.07 -4.16
CA THR A 18 15.08 -19.47 -3.94
C THR A 18 14.32 -20.38 -4.86
N PRO A 19 15.00 -21.22 -5.67
CA PRO A 19 14.34 -22.18 -6.54
C PRO A 19 13.51 -23.17 -5.73
N GLN A 20 12.32 -23.50 -6.23
CA GLN A 20 11.53 -24.58 -5.68
C GLN A 20 12.14 -25.94 -6.03
N THR A 21 11.89 -26.93 -5.19
CA THR A 21 12.24 -28.33 -5.46
C THR A 21 11.00 -29.09 -5.91
N PRO A 22 11.14 -30.23 -6.63
CA PRO A 22 10.00 -31.07 -6.98
C PRO A 22 9.19 -31.52 -5.77
N GLU A 23 9.84 -31.77 -4.64
CA GLU A 23 9.23 -32.18 -3.38
C GLU A 23 8.30 -31.08 -2.80
N ALA A 24 8.62 -29.82 -3.03
CA ALA A 24 7.78 -28.70 -2.58
C ALA A 24 6.41 -28.66 -3.26
N LEU A 25 6.27 -29.30 -4.42
CA LEU A 25 5.02 -29.36 -5.18
C LEU A 25 4.16 -30.58 -4.84
N VAL A 26 4.69 -31.55 -4.10
CA VAL A 26 3.96 -32.77 -3.70
C VAL A 26 2.77 -32.39 -2.81
N GLY A 27 1.59 -32.92 -3.11
CA GLY A 27 0.36 -32.62 -2.40
C GLY A 27 -0.29 -31.31 -2.78
N THR A 28 0.25 -30.58 -3.76
CA THR A 28 -0.33 -29.35 -4.31
C THR A 28 -0.96 -29.63 -5.68
N PRO A 29 -1.85 -28.72 -6.20
CA PRO A 29 -2.37 -28.84 -7.57
C PRO A 29 -1.29 -28.80 -8.67
N PHE A 30 -0.06 -28.44 -8.32
CA PHE A 30 1.07 -28.27 -9.24
C PHE A 30 2.03 -29.46 -9.22
N GLU A 31 1.69 -30.54 -8.52
CA GLU A 31 2.49 -31.78 -8.48
C GLU A 31 2.76 -32.28 -9.91
N GLY A 32 4.01 -32.66 -10.16
CA GLY A 32 4.47 -33.10 -11.47
C GLY A 32 4.85 -32.00 -12.46
N GLN A 33 4.66 -30.74 -12.11
CA GLN A 33 5.12 -29.59 -12.92
C GLN A 33 6.59 -29.27 -12.66
N THR A 34 7.20 -28.52 -13.60
CA THR A 34 8.56 -28.02 -13.43
C THR A 34 8.60 -26.98 -12.30
N PRO A 35 9.47 -27.15 -11.28
CA PRO A 35 9.59 -26.19 -10.20
C PRO A 35 10.00 -24.81 -10.67
N ALA A 36 9.51 -23.77 -10.01
CA ALA A 36 9.82 -22.38 -10.33
C ALA A 36 11.28 -22.04 -9.94
N LYS A 37 11.91 -21.22 -10.77
CA LYS A 37 13.23 -20.60 -10.51
C LYS A 37 13.09 -19.08 -10.66
N PRO A 38 12.41 -18.40 -9.72
CA PRO A 38 12.14 -16.97 -9.85
C PRO A 38 13.40 -16.14 -9.61
N THR A 39 13.42 -14.95 -10.21
CA THR A 39 14.31 -13.84 -9.81
C THR A 39 13.44 -12.70 -9.39
N ILE A 40 13.35 -12.45 -8.08
CA ILE A 40 12.46 -11.46 -7.51
C ILE A 40 13.28 -10.39 -6.79
N ARG A 41 12.97 -9.14 -7.07
CA ARG A 41 13.51 -7.97 -6.38
C ARG A 41 12.35 -7.18 -5.80
N PHE A 42 12.26 -7.14 -4.47
CA PHE A 42 11.27 -6.34 -3.77
C PHE A 42 11.71 -4.88 -3.66
N TYR A 43 10.77 -4.00 -3.91
CA TYR A 43 10.87 -2.57 -3.65
C TYR A 43 9.71 -2.17 -2.75
N PHE A 44 10.02 -1.79 -1.52
CA PHE A 44 9.02 -1.43 -0.51
C PHE A 44 8.83 0.08 -0.49
N LYS A 45 7.70 0.56 -0.96
CA LYS A 45 7.28 1.94 -0.76
C LYS A 45 6.76 2.09 0.66
N CYS A 46 7.56 2.73 1.54
CA CYS A 46 7.33 2.73 2.99
C CYS A 46 6.25 3.72 3.42
N GLU A 47 5.01 3.48 3.06
CA GLU A 47 3.87 4.32 3.45
C GLU A 47 3.47 4.19 4.93
N ASN A 48 4.05 3.24 5.66
CA ASN A 48 4.03 3.22 7.12
C ASN A 48 4.73 4.43 7.75
N LEU A 49 5.61 5.10 7.00
CA LEU A 49 6.28 6.35 7.40
C LEU A 49 5.53 7.61 6.93
N GLN A 50 4.39 7.43 6.27
CA GLN A 50 3.53 8.54 5.86
C GLN A 50 2.81 9.12 7.08
N ARG A 51 2.29 10.36 6.95
CA ARG A 51 1.35 10.93 7.92
C ARG A 51 0.24 9.92 8.17
N ILE A 52 -0.17 9.73 9.39
CA ILE A 52 -1.12 8.71 9.87
C ILE A 52 -0.65 7.24 9.69
N GLY A 53 0.60 7.01 9.28
CA GLY A 53 1.15 5.67 9.12
C GLY A 53 0.54 4.83 8.01
N ALA A 54 -0.10 5.45 7.02
CA ALA A 54 -0.80 4.74 5.94
C ALA A 54 -0.82 5.52 4.62
N PHE A 55 -0.89 4.80 3.51
CA PHE A 55 -0.92 5.38 2.15
C PHE A 55 -2.22 6.14 1.84
N LYS A 56 -3.31 5.84 2.52
CA LYS A 56 -4.65 6.39 2.23
C LYS A 56 -4.73 7.92 2.36
N VAL A 57 -3.86 8.53 3.15
CA VAL A 57 -3.79 9.99 3.27
C VAL A 57 -3.52 10.68 1.93
N ARG A 58 -2.78 10.06 1.02
CA ARG A 58 -2.53 10.58 -0.33
C ARG A 58 -3.83 10.78 -1.10
N GLY A 59 -4.64 9.72 -1.19
CA GLY A 59 -5.92 9.78 -1.86
C GLY A 59 -6.93 10.69 -1.18
N ALA A 60 -6.98 10.69 0.15
CA ALA A 60 -7.89 11.52 0.92
C ALA A 60 -7.62 13.02 0.70
N PHE A 61 -6.36 13.45 0.80
CA PHE A 61 -5.99 14.85 0.52
C PHE A 61 -6.23 15.23 -0.94
N HIS A 62 -5.91 14.36 -1.86
CA HIS A 62 -6.16 14.61 -3.28
C HIS A 62 -7.67 14.82 -3.56
N ALA A 63 -8.51 13.93 -3.03
CA ALA A 63 -9.96 14.03 -3.20
C ALA A 63 -10.51 15.31 -2.56
N LEU A 64 -10.05 15.68 -1.37
CA LEU A 64 -10.48 16.90 -0.68
C LEU A 64 -10.07 18.15 -1.46
N LEU A 65 -8.84 18.24 -1.91
CA LEU A 65 -8.35 19.38 -2.69
C LEU A 65 -9.11 19.52 -4.01
N ARG A 66 -9.36 18.41 -4.70
CA ARG A 66 -10.20 18.42 -5.91
C ARG A 66 -11.60 18.90 -5.64
N LEU A 67 -12.21 18.45 -4.56
CA LEU A 67 -13.55 18.90 -4.17
C LEU A 67 -13.59 20.40 -3.89
N ILE A 68 -12.57 20.94 -3.22
CA ILE A 68 -12.42 22.37 -2.95
C ILE A 68 -12.27 23.16 -4.27
N ASP A 69 -11.46 22.66 -5.22
CA ASP A 69 -11.30 23.29 -6.52
C ASP A 69 -12.62 23.31 -7.32
N GLU A 70 -13.41 22.26 -7.24
CA GLU A 70 -14.66 22.13 -7.99
C GLU A 70 -15.84 22.88 -7.36
N LYS A 71 -15.94 22.92 -6.05
CA LYS A 71 -17.10 23.45 -5.30
C LYS A 71 -16.84 24.75 -4.56
N GLY A 72 -15.58 25.10 -4.36
CA GLY A 72 -15.17 26.21 -3.49
C GLY A 72 -15.02 25.78 -2.03
N GLU A 73 -14.08 26.41 -1.33
CA GLU A 73 -13.78 26.10 0.05
C GLU A 73 -14.96 26.33 1.01
N GLU A 74 -15.68 27.44 0.83
CA GLU A 74 -16.84 27.78 1.67
C GLU A 74 -17.96 26.75 1.56
N GLU A 75 -18.24 26.28 0.35
CA GLU A 75 -19.29 25.28 0.14
C GLU A 75 -18.91 23.93 0.74
N VAL A 76 -17.64 23.55 0.62
CA VAL A 76 -17.13 22.32 1.24
C VAL A 76 -17.19 22.40 2.76
N ARG A 77 -16.81 23.54 3.35
CA ARG A 77 -16.91 23.77 4.81
C ARG A 77 -18.36 23.72 5.29
N LYS A 78 -19.28 24.30 4.55
CA LYS A 78 -20.71 24.34 4.89
C LYS A 78 -21.33 22.95 4.87
N ARG A 79 -21.06 22.13 3.87
CA ARG A 79 -21.60 20.79 3.71
C ARG A 79 -20.88 19.74 4.53
N GLY A 80 -19.59 19.98 4.81
CA GLY A 80 -18.71 19.02 5.42
C GLY A 80 -18.34 17.86 4.49
N VAL A 81 -17.52 16.97 5.00
CA VAL A 81 -17.12 15.73 4.30
C VAL A 81 -17.31 14.55 5.24
N VAL A 82 -17.70 13.43 4.66
CA VAL A 82 -17.86 12.16 5.38
C VAL A 82 -16.87 11.16 4.83
N THR A 83 -16.23 10.42 5.70
CA THR A 83 -15.30 9.36 5.33
C THR A 83 -15.58 8.11 6.14
N HIS A 84 -15.24 6.97 5.57
CA HIS A 84 -15.26 5.68 6.24
C HIS A 84 -13.85 5.09 6.26
N SER A 85 -13.45 4.56 7.40
CA SER A 85 -12.14 3.93 7.58
C SER A 85 -12.26 2.63 8.36
N SER A 86 -11.50 1.63 7.97
CA SER A 86 -11.35 0.38 8.74
C SER A 86 -10.35 0.49 9.90
N GLY A 87 -9.94 1.70 10.30
CA GLY A 87 -9.16 1.98 11.52
C GLY A 87 -8.09 3.05 11.40
N ALA A 88 -7.34 3.15 10.32
CA ALA A 88 -6.15 3.99 10.24
C ALA A 88 -6.42 5.49 9.99
N GLN A 89 -7.60 5.88 9.57
CA GLN A 89 -7.89 7.27 9.15
C GLN A 89 -8.69 8.09 10.16
N TYR A 90 -9.18 7.49 11.23
CA TYR A 90 -10.14 8.13 12.13
C TYR A 90 -9.56 9.28 12.95
N THR A 91 -8.28 9.25 13.24
CA THR A 91 -7.65 10.20 14.17
C THR A 91 -7.14 11.49 13.53
N SER A 92 -7.03 11.57 12.23
CA SER A 92 -6.37 12.70 11.56
C SER A 92 -7.29 13.70 10.87
N MET A 93 -8.58 13.39 10.72
CA MET A 93 -9.54 14.26 10.04
C MET A 93 -10.40 15.12 10.99
N VAL A 94 -10.24 14.95 12.29
CA VAL A 94 -11.07 15.63 13.32
C VAL A 94 -10.36 16.84 13.94
N LYS A 95 -9.29 17.35 13.33
CA LYS A 95 -8.63 18.60 13.80
C LYS A 95 -8.76 19.70 12.81
#